data_ea575f305a9964a381db5a2ff0bec228
#
_entry.id   ea575f305a9964a381db5a2ff0bec228
#
_cell.length_a   1.000
_cell.length_b   1.000
_cell.length_c   1.000
_cell.angle_alpha   90.00
_cell.angle_beta   90.00
_cell.angle_gamma   90.00
#
_symmetry.space_group_name_H-M   'P 1'
#
loop_
_entity.id
_entity.type
_entity.pdbx_description
1 polymer ?
#
loop_
_entity_poly.entity_id
_entity_poly.type
_entity_poly.pdbx_seq_one_letter_code
_entity_poly.pdbx_strand_id
1 'polypeptide(L)'
;MHQSKTRIEKTILPLVIALCFGMSAMAKVPADTIRTNVPNRAYYKDLYLDCSISITSKKTLPAADLLGISMEKLAFNEMEDSTRQNRVLVGNKDDVNGVLLYPDGQPRFKVLFINGGSSIIHGRSLGSRGRANIRQFYNNGGSYVGCCAGAILASQGYGNSDIGVYFKIFPRRLQHTNFAKVDMGLIVDRDSKLLKYYDFGGDNYVANVRHNVGNYPDDLPKGTEVLGRFDFPKGAKFHHLPMIYAYKTSNKTGRMVLCGSHPEEPVDGERRDVCAAMIQYAGEGVGMTQLKGFLENGKTREMVKTTQQHDPAYTRIGDLQCHHFAVRVPENARDISFKLSSTVDISNLKLTICNDTYAYEDVADYTADAKGARQEMCFSSLTPGIWYVTVKCMDKPVVRSTGYGDFYESSPIDLLNGIPYSIEASWNN
;
A
#
# COMPACT_ATOMS: atom_id res chain seq x y z
N MET A 1 -22.40 82.71 17.48
CA MET A 1 -23.48 81.76 17.82
C MET A 1 -23.29 80.44 17.12
N HIS A 2 -22.66 79.51 17.78
CA HIS A 2 -22.57 78.12 17.29
C HIS A 2 -22.80 77.24 18.51
N GLN A 3 -23.90 76.52 18.50
CA GLN A 3 -24.23 75.52 19.52
C GLN A 3 -23.50 74.22 19.21
N SER A 4 -22.70 73.76 20.14
CA SER A 4 -22.09 72.46 20.19
C SER A 4 -23.09 71.41 20.67
N LYS A 5 -23.45 70.43 19.86
CA LYS A 5 -24.22 69.25 20.27
C LYS A 5 -23.24 68.12 20.64
N THR A 6 -23.16 67.84 21.91
CA THR A 6 -22.45 66.69 22.47
C THR A 6 -23.27 65.45 22.21
N ARG A 7 -22.65 64.45 21.47
CA ARG A 7 -23.24 63.15 21.19
C ARG A 7 -22.68 62.16 22.21
N ILE A 8 -23.53 61.61 23.05
CA ILE A 8 -23.19 60.54 23.98
C ILE A 8 -23.21 59.19 23.20
N GLU A 9 -22.08 58.61 22.96
CA GLU A 9 -21.99 57.26 22.44
C GLU A 9 -22.14 56.24 23.58
N LYS A 10 -23.23 55.46 23.53
CA LYS A 10 -23.43 54.32 24.41
C LYS A 10 -22.65 53.13 23.85
N THR A 11 -21.54 52.82 24.50
CA THR A 11 -20.78 51.59 24.24
C THR A 11 -21.57 50.41 24.80
N ILE A 12 -22.16 49.61 23.92
CA ILE A 12 -22.77 48.33 24.27
C ILE A 12 -21.66 47.29 24.19
N LEU A 13 -21.25 46.76 25.33
CA LEU A 13 -20.31 45.65 25.46
C LEU A 13 -21.07 44.35 25.16
N PRO A 14 -20.70 43.55 24.14
CA PRO A 14 -21.32 42.26 23.95
C PRO A 14 -20.77 41.28 24.97
N LEU A 15 -21.66 40.82 25.84
CA LEU A 15 -21.39 39.70 26.75
C LEU A 15 -21.29 38.41 25.92
N VAL A 16 -20.06 37.97 25.61
CA VAL A 16 -19.83 36.68 24.99
C VAL A 16 -19.93 35.63 26.09
N ILE A 17 -21.06 34.95 26.17
CA ILE A 17 -21.25 33.74 26.98
C ILE A 17 -20.58 32.61 26.21
N ALA A 18 -19.35 32.26 26.57
CA ALA A 18 -18.70 31.05 26.13
C ALA A 18 -19.42 29.87 26.80
N LEU A 19 -20.34 29.23 26.07
CA LEU A 19 -20.83 27.91 26.41
C LEU A 19 -19.70 26.92 26.19
N CYS A 20 -18.92 26.64 27.23
CA CYS A 20 -18.07 25.48 27.30
C CYS A 20 -18.96 24.24 27.31
N PHE A 21 -19.30 23.68 26.13
CA PHE A 21 -19.72 22.31 26.04
C PHE A 21 -18.47 21.46 26.38
N GLY A 22 -18.38 21.07 27.63
CA GLY A 22 -17.52 20.00 28.07
C GLY A 22 -17.99 18.72 27.37
N MET A 23 -17.43 18.45 26.19
CA MET A 23 -17.47 17.09 25.66
C MET A 23 -16.62 16.26 26.63
N SER A 24 -17.29 15.62 27.59
CA SER A 24 -16.73 14.48 28.33
C SER A 24 -16.29 13.50 27.26
N ALA A 25 -14.99 13.41 26.96
CA ALA A 25 -14.45 12.32 26.20
C ALA A 25 -14.84 11.06 26.99
N MET A 26 -15.85 10.33 26.52
CA MET A 26 -16.15 9.02 27.06
C MET A 26 -14.85 8.23 26.99
N ALA A 27 -14.34 7.81 28.15
CA ALA A 27 -13.15 6.97 28.21
C ALA A 27 -13.42 5.76 27.33
N LYS A 28 -12.62 5.60 26.27
CA LYS A 28 -12.73 4.45 25.39
C LYS A 28 -12.52 3.19 26.22
N VAL A 29 -13.49 2.28 26.19
CA VAL A 29 -13.36 0.98 26.86
C VAL A 29 -12.53 0.07 25.93
N PRO A 30 -11.36 -0.44 26.37
CA PRO A 30 -10.57 -1.36 25.55
C PRO A 30 -11.37 -2.60 25.17
N ALA A 31 -11.17 -3.07 23.95
CA ALA A 31 -11.83 -4.29 23.48
C ALA A 31 -11.28 -5.52 24.20
N ASP A 32 -12.13 -6.51 24.44
CA ASP A 32 -11.73 -7.82 24.99
C ASP A 32 -11.12 -8.76 23.94
N THR A 33 -11.29 -8.44 22.67
CA THR A 33 -10.84 -9.21 21.52
C THR A 33 -10.00 -8.37 20.55
N ILE A 34 -9.00 -9.00 19.93
CA ILE A 34 -8.17 -8.36 18.92
C ILE A 34 -9.01 -7.95 17.69
N ARG A 35 -8.83 -6.72 17.22
CA ARG A 35 -9.41 -6.25 15.97
C ARG A 35 -8.71 -6.88 14.78
N THR A 36 -9.46 -7.55 13.92
CA THR A 36 -8.94 -8.27 12.75
C THR A 36 -9.20 -7.59 11.41
N ASN A 37 -10.06 -6.54 11.40
CA ASN A 37 -10.53 -5.89 10.17
C ASN A 37 -10.01 -4.45 10.04
N VAL A 38 -8.79 -4.19 10.48
CA VAL A 38 -8.15 -2.88 10.33
C VAL A 38 -7.19 -2.95 9.14
N PRO A 39 -7.43 -2.18 8.06
CA PRO A 39 -6.52 -2.15 6.92
C PRO A 39 -5.12 -1.72 7.32
N ASN A 40 -4.10 -2.34 6.71
CA ASN A 40 -2.72 -1.90 6.91
C ASN A 40 -2.53 -0.49 6.34
N ARG A 41 -1.83 0.37 7.08
CA ARG A 41 -1.59 1.78 6.73
C ARG A 41 -0.11 2.13 6.66
N ALA A 42 0.76 1.20 7.05
CA ALA A 42 2.20 1.40 7.09
C ALA A 42 2.85 0.89 5.80
N TYR A 43 2.91 1.76 4.82
CA TYR A 43 3.60 1.51 3.56
C TYR A 43 4.65 2.58 3.31
N TYR A 44 5.73 2.21 2.63
CA TYR A 44 6.76 3.16 2.24
C TYR A 44 6.22 4.16 1.19
N LYS A 45 5.70 3.64 0.07
CA LYS A 45 5.12 4.40 -1.05
C LYS A 45 4.27 3.48 -1.93
N ASP A 46 3.96 3.94 -3.13
CA ASP A 46 3.50 3.15 -4.26
C ASP A 46 4.67 2.84 -5.20
N LEU A 47 4.58 1.75 -5.96
CA LEU A 47 5.62 1.30 -6.88
C LEU A 47 5.10 1.19 -8.31
N TYR A 48 5.80 1.84 -9.25
CA TYR A 48 5.63 1.66 -10.68
C TYR A 48 6.74 0.76 -11.23
N LEU A 49 6.36 -0.43 -11.69
CA LEU A 49 7.26 -1.37 -12.33
C LEU A 49 7.08 -1.25 -13.85
N ASP A 50 7.99 -0.56 -14.51
CA ASP A 50 7.94 -0.29 -15.94
C ASP A 50 8.39 -1.51 -16.74
N CYS A 51 7.49 -2.00 -17.59
CA CYS A 51 7.82 -2.98 -18.63
C CYS A 51 8.42 -2.23 -19.82
N SER A 52 9.74 -2.10 -19.86
CA SER A 52 10.49 -1.18 -20.71
C SER A 52 10.29 -1.31 -22.22
N ILE A 53 9.60 -2.35 -22.72
CA ILE A 53 9.16 -2.48 -24.12
C ILE A 53 7.71 -2.00 -24.26
N SER A 54 7.32 -1.06 -23.46
CA SER A 54 5.98 -0.49 -23.47
C SER A 54 5.89 0.66 -24.48
N ILE A 55 4.70 0.83 -25.05
CA ILE A 55 4.32 2.08 -25.74
C ILE A 55 4.23 3.26 -24.77
N THR A 56 4.29 3.01 -23.48
CA THR A 56 4.11 3.96 -22.38
C THR A 56 5.36 4.14 -21.52
N SER A 57 6.55 3.88 -22.03
CA SER A 57 7.82 4.04 -21.30
C SER A 57 8.14 5.52 -20.99
N LYS A 58 7.27 6.17 -20.21
CA LYS A 58 7.51 7.51 -19.68
C LYS A 58 8.18 7.41 -18.32
N LYS A 59 9.00 8.41 -17.96
CA LYS A 59 9.68 8.48 -16.66
C LYS A 59 8.70 8.52 -15.48
N THR A 60 7.49 9.00 -15.69
CA THR A 60 6.42 9.09 -14.68
C THR A 60 5.14 8.49 -15.22
N LEU A 61 4.29 8.03 -14.32
CA LEU A 61 2.93 7.61 -14.64
C LEU A 61 2.01 8.83 -14.48
N PRO A 62 1.40 9.37 -15.56
CA PRO A 62 0.59 10.60 -15.49
C PRO A 62 -0.54 10.55 -14.46
N ALA A 63 -1.13 9.38 -14.23
CA ALA A 63 -2.14 9.17 -13.20
C ALA A 63 -1.59 9.35 -11.77
N ALA A 64 -0.33 9.01 -11.52
CA ALA A 64 0.31 9.23 -10.23
C ALA A 64 0.53 10.72 -9.96
N ASP A 65 0.92 11.49 -10.99
CA ASP A 65 1.06 12.95 -10.90
C ASP A 65 -0.29 13.59 -10.55
N LEU A 66 -1.38 13.16 -11.19
CA LEU A 66 -2.75 13.62 -10.91
C LEU A 66 -3.15 13.36 -9.44
N LEU A 67 -2.76 12.20 -8.91
CA LEU A 67 -3.08 11.80 -7.53
C LEU A 67 -2.15 12.43 -6.49
N GLY A 68 -1.09 13.12 -6.92
CA GLY A 68 -0.04 13.60 -6.01
C GLY A 68 0.71 12.46 -5.32
N ILE A 69 0.73 11.27 -5.91
CA ILE A 69 1.40 10.08 -5.38
C ILE A 69 2.85 10.09 -5.82
N SER A 70 3.77 10.03 -4.87
CA SER A 70 5.18 9.77 -5.16
C SER A 70 5.39 8.27 -5.35
N MET A 71 5.47 7.83 -6.60
CA MET A 71 5.78 6.44 -6.93
C MET A 71 7.28 6.26 -7.14
N GLU A 72 7.83 5.21 -6.54
CA GLU A 72 9.15 4.72 -6.93
C GLU A 72 9.04 4.02 -8.29
N LYS A 73 10.03 4.21 -9.16
CA LYS A 73 10.05 3.62 -10.48
C LYS A 73 11.18 2.61 -10.61
N LEU A 74 10.83 1.40 -11.01
CA LEU A 74 11.79 0.38 -11.42
C LEU A 74 11.52 0.02 -12.88
N ALA A 75 12.56 0.05 -13.71
CA ALA A 75 12.50 -0.40 -15.09
C ALA A 75 13.13 -1.81 -15.20
N PHE A 76 12.46 -2.69 -15.92
CA PHE A 76 12.89 -4.07 -16.11
C PHE A 76 13.03 -4.39 -17.60
N ASN A 77 14.27 -4.58 -18.06
CA ASN A 77 14.60 -4.85 -19.45
C ASN A 77 15.69 -5.92 -19.55
N GLU A 78 15.48 -6.92 -20.43
CA GLU A 78 16.50 -7.95 -20.71
C GLU A 78 17.79 -7.40 -21.31
N MET A 79 17.75 -6.21 -21.95
CA MET A 79 18.88 -5.60 -22.65
C MET A 79 19.78 -4.75 -21.76
N GLU A 80 19.34 -4.46 -20.53
CA GLU A 80 20.13 -3.73 -19.54
C GLU A 80 20.57 -4.71 -18.45
N ASP A 81 21.71 -4.42 -17.83
CA ASP A 81 22.32 -5.27 -16.80
C ASP A 81 21.29 -5.86 -15.82
N SER A 82 20.74 -7.01 -16.20
CA SER A 82 19.69 -7.72 -15.46
C SER A 82 20.10 -8.04 -14.01
N THR A 83 21.41 -8.02 -13.74
CA THR A 83 21.94 -8.27 -12.40
C THR A 83 21.67 -7.11 -11.45
N ARG A 84 21.68 -5.85 -11.92
CA ARG A 84 21.38 -4.69 -11.08
C ARG A 84 19.91 -4.55 -10.76
N GLN A 85 19.03 -4.74 -11.73
CA GLN A 85 17.59 -4.57 -11.58
C GLN A 85 16.95 -5.75 -10.86
N ASN A 86 17.35 -6.97 -11.15
CA ASN A 86 16.94 -8.14 -10.40
C ASN A 86 17.30 -8.04 -8.91
N ARG A 87 18.43 -7.41 -8.60
CA ARG A 87 18.88 -7.21 -7.25
C ARG A 87 17.88 -6.40 -6.39
N VAL A 88 17.18 -5.45 -6.99
CA VAL A 88 16.25 -4.58 -6.28
C VAL A 88 14.94 -5.30 -5.92
N LEU A 89 14.36 -6.09 -6.84
CA LEU A 89 13.11 -6.82 -6.58
C LEU A 89 13.32 -8.18 -5.94
N VAL A 90 14.45 -8.81 -6.25
CA VAL A 90 14.71 -10.21 -5.93
C VAL A 90 15.55 -10.36 -4.67
N GLY A 91 16.28 -9.30 -4.31
CA GLY A 91 17.25 -9.33 -3.24
C GLY A 91 18.52 -10.13 -3.59
N ASN A 92 19.45 -10.17 -2.66
CA ASN A 92 20.69 -10.91 -2.74
C ASN A 92 20.95 -11.66 -1.42
N LYS A 93 22.17 -12.11 -1.18
CA LYS A 93 22.53 -12.79 0.08
C LYS A 93 22.40 -11.88 1.32
N ASP A 94 22.48 -10.56 1.13
CA ASP A 94 22.46 -9.57 2.21
C ASP A 94 21.06 -8.99 2.42
N ASP A 95 20.25 -8.90 1.35
CA ASP A 95 18.86 -8.44 1.40
C ASP A 95 17.94 -9.43 0.65
N VAL A 96 17.52 -10.48 1.27
CA VAL A 96 16.85 -11.63 0.62
C VAL A 96 15.51 -11.28 -0.01
N ASN A 97 14.79 -10.27 0.51
CA ASN A 97 13.49 -9.84 0.02
C ASN A 97 13.57 -8.71 -1.01
N GLY A 98 14.73 -8.17 -1.29
CA GLY A 98 14.88 -6.98 -2.12
C GLY A 98 14.09 -5.79 -1.56
N VAL A 99 13.63 -4.90 -2.43
CA VAL A 99 12.86 -3.72 -2.01
C VAL A 99 11.35 -3.92 -2.03
N LEU A 100 10.85 -5.00 -2.63
CA LEU A 100 9.40 -5.21 -2.75
C LEU A 100 8.75 -5.57 -1.41
N LEU A 101 9.49 -6.30 -0.58
CA LEU A 101 9.02 -6.81 0.70
C LEU A 101 9.90 -6.33 1.85
N TYR A 102 9.28 -6.10 2.99
CA TYR A 102 9.98 -5.93 4.26
C TYR A 102 10.64 -7.23 4.73
N PRO A 103 11.56 -7.18 5.71
CA PRO A 103 12.25 -8.37 6.21
C PRO A 103 11.31 -9.50 6.67
N ASP A 104 10.13 -9.17 7.17
CA ASP A 104 9.11 -10.13 7.61
C ASP A 104 8.20 -10.64 6.48
N GLY A 105 8.44 -10.20 5.24
CA GLY A 105 7.66 -10.56 4.06
C GLY A 105 6.40 -9.72 3.84
N GLN A 106 6.14 -8.72 4.68
CA GLN A 106 5.05 -7.76 4.45
C GLN A 106 5.35 -6.84 3.26
N PRO A 107 4.34 -6.36 2.53
CA PRO A 107 4.52 -5.43 1.43
C PRO A 107 5.14 -4.11 1.91
N ARG A 108 6.23 -3.68 1.26
CA ARG A 108 6.79 -2.34 1.49
C ARG A 108 5.96 -1.27 0.78
N PHE A 109 5.40 -1.57 -0.37
CA PHE A 109 4.59 -0.66 -1.16
C PHE A 109 3.10 -0.95 -1.00
N LYS A 110 2.27 0.09 -1.12
CA LYS A 110 0.82 0.00 -1.02
C LYS A 110 0.21 -0.61 -2.28
N VAL A 111 0.60 -0.06 -3.44
CA VAL A 111 0.16 -0.49 -4.76
C VAL A 111 1.38 -0.78 -5.63
N LEU A 112 1.35 -1.92 -6.31
CA LEU A 112 2.27 -2.24 -7.40
C LEU A 112 1.53 -2.05 -8.73
N PHE A 113 1.96 -1.06 -9.52
CA PHE A 113 1.45 -0.82 -10.86
C PHE A 113 2.39 -1.42 -11.90
N ILE A 114 1.86 -2.23 -12.83
CA ILE A 114 2.61 -2.77 -13.98
C ILE A 114 1.88 -2.38 -15.27
N ASN A 115 2.58 -1.62 -16.12
CA ASN A 115 2.06 -1.14 -17.39
C ASN A 115 1.99 -2.22 -18.48
N GLY A 116 1.48 -1.84 -19.65
CA GLY A 116 1.51 -2.65 -20.86
C GLY A 116 2.90 -2.85 -21.44
N GLY A 117 3.03 -3.80 -22.38
CA GLY A 117 4.26 -4.12 -23.08
C GLY A 117 4.38 -5.60 -23.43
N SER A 118 5.57 -6.18 -23.35
CA SER A 118 5.78 -7.61 -23.56
C SER A 118 5.74 -8.39 -22.24
N SER A 119 4.65 -9.08 -21.98
CA SER A 119 4.51 -9.92 -20.77
C SER A 119 5.56 -11.03 -20.71
N ILE A 120 5.99 -11.57 -21.87
CA ILE A 120 7.01 -12.63 -21.94
C ILE A 120 8.37 -12.11 -21.51
N ILE A 121 8.83 -11.00 -22.11
CA ILE A 121 10.13 -10.41 -21.80
C ILE A 121 10.16 -9.95 -20.35
N HIS A 122 9.15 -9.20 -19.94
CA HIS A 122 9.04 -8.69 -18.57
C HIS A 122 9.03 -9.82 -17.54
N GLY A 123 8.19 -10.85 -17.74
CA GLY A 123 8.12 -11.97 -16.80
C GLY A 123 9.39 -12.83 -16.75
N ARG A 124 10.16 -12.92 -17.86
CA ARG A 124 11.48 -13.56 -17.88
C ARG A 124 12.52 -12.75 -17.13
N SER A 125 12.57 -11.42 -17.34
CA SER A 125 13.51 -10.52 -16.67
C SER A 125 13.39 -10.57 -15.15
N LEU A 126 12.17 -10.74 -14.62
CA LEU A 126 11.91 -10.90 -13.19
C LEU A 126 12.49 -12.21 -12.60
N GLY A 127 12.75 -13.21 -13.43
CA GLY A 127 13.16 -14.52 -12.95
C GLY A 127 12.11 -15.21 -12.08
N SER A 128 12.38 -16.40 -11.61
CA SER A 128 11.46 -17.18 -10.74
C SER A 128 11.27 -16.50 -9.37
N ARG A 129 12.32 -15.93 -8.82
CA ARG A 129 12.32 -15.29 -7.50
C ARG A 129 11.56 -13.98 -7.52
N GLY A 130 11.76 -13.10 -8.50
CA GLY A 130 11.01 -11.85 -8.62
C GLY A 130 9.51 -12.13 -8.78
N ARG A 131 9.13 -13.12 -9.56
CA ARG A 131 7.72 -13.56 -9.66
C ARG A 131 7.17 -14.13 -8.35
N ALA A 132 8.00 -14.83 -7.58
CA ALA A 132 7.62 -15.32 -6.26
C ALA A 132 7.41 -14.17 -5.26
N ASN A 133 8.30 -13.18 -5.27
CA ASN A 133 8.16 -11.99 -4.43
C ASN A 133 6.90 -11.17 -4.78
N ILE A 134 6.53 -11.06 -6.05
CA ILE A 134 5.27 -10.40 -6.46
C ILE A 134 4.05 -11.18 -5.96
N ARG A 135 4.07 -12.53 -6.03
CA ARG A 135 3.01 -13.35 -5.43
C ARG A 135 2.90 -13.12 -3.93
N GLN A 136 4.02 -13.11 -3.23
CA GLN A 136 4.06 -12.87 -1.79
C GLN A 136 3.58 -11.47 -1.44
N PHE A 137 3.98 -10.45 -2.20
CA PHE A 137 3.50 -9.07 -2.08
C PHE A 137 1.97 -9.02 -2.09
N TYR A 138 1.35 -9.60 -3.11
CA TYR A 138 -0.11 -9.63 -3.22
C TYR A 138 -0.76 -10.44 -2.08
N ASN A 139 -0.26 -11.63 -1.80
CA ASN A 139 -0.82 -12.52 -0.79
C ASN A 139 -0.72 -11.94 0.63
N ASN A 140 0.28 -11.12 0.91
CA ASN A 140 0.51 -10.48 2.20
C ASN A 140 -0.12 -9.08 2.30
N GLY A 141 -0.91 -8.66 1.31
CA GLY A 141 -1.76 -7.48 1.44
C GLY A 141 -1.41 -6.29 0.55
N GLY A 142 -0.36 -6.35 -0.26
CA GLY A 142 -0.06 -5.34 -1.27
C GLY A 142 -1.06 -5.41 -2.42
N SER A 143 -1.57 -4.26 -2.88
CA SER A 143 -2.51 -4.19 -3.99
C SER A 143 -1.80 -4.14 -5.34
N TYR A 144 -2.47 -4.63 -6.39
CA TYR A 144 -1.90 -4.78 -7.71
C TYR A 144 -2.75 -4.09 -8.78
N VAL A 145 -2.14 -3.31 -9.64
CA VAL A 145 -2.78 -2.75 -10.83
C VAL A 145 -1.99 -3.18 -12.05
N GLY A 146 -2.67 -3.76 -13.04
CA GLY A 146 -2.02 -4.22 -14.26
C GLY A 146 -2.78 -3.81 -15.51
N CYS A 147 -2.08 -3.18 -16.48
CA CYS A 147 -2.61 -2.85 -17.78
C CYS A 147 -1.99 -3.74 -18.86
N CYS A 148 -2.77 -4.25 -19.80
CA CYS A 148 -2.33 -5.09 -20.92
C CYS A 148 -1.36 -6.20 -20.48
N ALA A 149 -0.05 -6.06 -20.71
CA ALA A 149 0.97 -7.03 -20.27
C ALA A 149 0.97 -7.22 -18.74
N GLY A 150 0.74 -6.15 -17.96
CA GLY A 150 0.62 -6.24 -16.51
C GLY A 150 -0.58 -7.09 -16.08
N ALA A 151 -1.72 -6.99 -16.75
CA ALA A 151 -2.88 -7.86 -16.52
C ALA A 151 -2.58 -9.32 -16.89
N ILE A 152 -1.91 -9.53 -18.03
CA ILE A 152 -1.51 -10.86 -18.49
C ILE A 152 -0.58 -11.54 -17.47
N LEU A 153 0.41 -10.81 -16.94
CA LEU A 153 1.33 -11.34 -15.94
C LEU A 153 0.65 -11.79 -14.65
N ALA A 154 -0.42 -11.11 -14.24
CA ALA A 154 -1.18 -11.49 -13.05
C ALA A 154 -1.91 -12.83 -13.19
N SER A 155 -2.23 -13.25 -14.42
CA SER A 155 -3.12 -14.37 -14.74
C SER A 155 -2.46 -15.74 -14.61
N GLN A 156 -3.25 -16.81 -14.89
CA GLN A 156 -2.76 -18.20 -15.01
C GLN A 156 -2.10 -18.48 -16.35
N GLY A 157 -2.21 -17.60 -17.32
CA GLY A 157 -1.68 -17.75 -18.67
C GLY A 157 -2.39 -16.87 -19.69
N TYR A 158 -1.86 -16.83 -20.91
CA TYR A 158 -2.39 -16.01 -22.01
C TYR A 158 -2.67 -16.88 -23.25
N GLY A 159 -3.90 -16.87 -23.73
CA GLY A 159 -4.36 -17.82 -24.74
C GLY A 159 -4.08 -19.26 -24.29
N ASN A 160 -3.50 -20.07 -25.15
CA ASN A 160 -3.10 -21.45 -24.83
C ASN A 160 -1.67 -21.57 -24.27
N SER A 161 -0.97 -20.43 -24.10
CA SER A 161 0.43 -20.43 -23.65
C SER A 161 0.54 -20.59 -22.13
N ASP A 162 1.42 -21.49 -21.68
CA ASP A 162 1.87 -21.58 -20.29
C ASP A 162 3.42 -21.66 -20.27
N ILE A 163 4.06 -20.52 -20.49
CA ILE A 163 5.52 -20.41 -20.58
C ILE A 163 6.19 -20.12 -19.24
N GLY A 164 5.46 -20.25 -18.13
CA GLY A 164 6.00 -20.11 -16.80
C GLY A 164 6.41 -18.69 -16.35
N VAL A 165 5.98 -17.65 -17.08
CA VAL A 165 6.31 -16.25 -16.75
C VAL A 165 5.27 -15.56 -15.89
N TYR A 166 4.11 -16.16 -15.68
CA TYR A 166 2.94 -15.57 -15.02
C TYR A 166 3.06 -15.61 -13.50
N PHE A 167 2.46 -14.60 -12.84
CA PHE A 167 2.43 -14.53 -11.36
C PHE A 167 1.40 -15.49 -10.77
N LYS A 168 0.35 -15.83 -11.53
CA LYS A 168 -0.72 -16.74 -11.10
C LYS A 168 -1.47 -16.24 -9.84
N ILE A 169 -1.62 -14.92 -9.67
CA ILE A 169 -2.40 -14.31 -8.59
C ILE A 169 -3.87 -14.11 -8.95
N PHE A 170 -4.20 -13.90 -10.23
CA PHE A 170 -5.57 -13.94 -10.73
C PHE A 170 -5.89 -15.37 -11.19
N PRO A 171 -6.97 -16.02 -10.69
CA PRO A 171 -7.18 -17.46 -10.84
C PRO A 171 -7.80 -17.86 -12.19
N ARG A 172 -7.62 -17.07 -13.23
CA ARG A 172 -8.11 -17.35 -14.60
C ARG A 172 -7.02 -17.07 -15.63
N ARG A 173 -7.19 -17.66 -16.78
CA ARG A 173 -6.44 -17.32 -17.99
C ARG A 173 -7.02 -16.07 -18.63
N LEU A 174 -6.22 -15.38 -19.42
CA LEU A 174 -6.68 -14.28 -20.26
C LEU A 174 -6.54 -14.65 -21.72
N GLN A 175 -7.50 -14.19 -22.52
CA GLN A 175 -7.53 -14.33 -23.96
C GLN A 175 -7.12 -13.04 -24.63
N HIS A 176 -6.60 -13.13 -25.85
CA HIS A 176 -6.27 -11.95 -26.65
C HIS A 176 -7.42 -11.57 -27.60
N THR A 177 -7.56 -10.28 -27.86
CA THR A 177 -8.60 -9.76 -28.76
C THR A 177 -8.21 -9.82 -30.22
N ASN A 178 -6.92 -9.93 -30.55
CA ASN A 178 -6.33 -9.83 -31.89
C ASN A 178 -6.46 -8.46 -32.56
N PHE A 179 -6.97 -7.43 -31.88
CA PHE A 179 -6.99 -6.07 -32.39
C PHE A 179 -5.69 -5.35 -32.02
N ALA A 180 -4.91 -4.94 -33.01
CA ALA A 180 -3.66 -4.22 -32.79
C ALA A 180 -3.83 -2.74 -33.15
N LYS A 181 -3.30 -1.88 -32.27
CA LYS A 181 -3.17 -0.42 -32.47
C LYS A 181 -4.48 0.28 -32.87
N VAL A 182 -5.56 -0.04 -32.16
CA VAL A 182 -6.85 0.65 -32.33
C VAL A 182 -7.17 1.50 -31.12
N ASP A 183 -7.91 2.56 -31.33
CA ASP A 183 -8.57 3.31 -30.27
C ASP A 183 -10.03 2.87 -30.21
N MET A 184 -10.51 2.62 -29.01
CA MET A 184 -11.86 2.13 -28.78
C MET A 184 -12.49 2.83 -27.58
N GLY A 185 -13.78 2.65 -27.36
CA GLY A 185 -14.47 3.16 -26.18
C GLY A 185 -14.33 2.23 -24.97
N LEU A 186 -14.46 2.83 -23.81
CA LEU A 186 -14.68 2.16 -22.54
C LEU A 186 -16.06 2.56 -22.02
N ILE A 187 -16.94 1.59 -21.83
CA ILE A 187 -18.21 1.76 -21.15
C ILE A 187 -17.94 1.49 -19.66
N VAL A 188 -18.09 2.49 -18.82
CA VAL A 188 -17.97 2.34 -17.36
C VAL A 188 -19.31 1.81 -16.83
N ASP A 189 -19.29 0.67 -16.12
CA ASP A 189 -20.53 0.10 -15.59
C ASP A 189 -21.17 1.09 -14.60
N ARG A 190 -22.50 1.23 -14.60
CA ARG A 190 -23.22 2.23 -13.80
C ARG A 190 -23.06 2.07 -12.29
N ASP A 191 -22.75 0.87 -11.83
CA ASP A 191 -22.44 0.53 -10.43
C ASP A 191 -20.94 0.42 -10.17
N SER A 192 -20.13 0.81 -11.14
CA SER A 192 -18.67 0.76 -11.08
C SER A 192 -18.14 1.55 -9.89
N LYS A 193 -17.24 0.93 -9.13
CA LYS A 193 -16.56 1.60 -8.03
C LYS A 193 -15.59 2.70 -8.49
N LEU A 194 -15.25 2.76 -9.78
CA LEU A 194 -14.46 3.86 -10.35
C LEU A 194 -15.20 5.19 -10.29
N LEU A 195 -16.54 5.18 -10.40
CA LEU A 195 -17.40 6.37 -10.31
C LEU A 195 -17.36 7.06 -8.92
N LYS A 196 -16.78 6.41 -7.91
CA LYS A 196 -16.50 7.04 -6.61
C LYS A 196 -15.46 8.16 -6.73
N TYR A 197 -14.57 8.07 -7.71
CA TYR A 197 -13.40 8.97 -7.84
C TYR A 197 -13.57 10.00 -8.94
N TYR A 198 -14.16 9.62 -10.07
CA TYR A 198 -14.37 10.47 -11.24
C TYR A 198 -15.71 10.14 -11.91
N ASP A 199 -16.36 11.16 -12.48
CA ASP A 199 -17.66 11.01 -13.17
C ASP A 199 -17.57 10.66 -14.65
N PHE A 200 -16.36 10.71 -15.23
CA PHE A 200 -16.11 10.42 -16.64
C PHE A 200 -17.10 11.12 -17.59
N GLY A 201 -17.20 12.45 -17.45
CA GLY A 201 -18.10 13.28 -18.26
C GLY A 201 -19.59 13.13 -17.94
N GLY A 202 -19.96 12.28 -16.98
CA GLY A 202 -21.36 12.06 -16.56
C GLY A 202 -22.15 11.10 -17.46
N ASP A 203 -21.56 10.61 -18.54
CA ASP A 203 -22.21 9.68 -19.49
C ASP A 203 -21.74 8.22 -19.32
N ASN A 204 -20.83 7.96 -18.40
CA ASN A 204 -20.21 6.66 -18.16
C ASN A 204 -19.47 6.10 -19.39
N TYR A 205 -18.91 6.96 -20.21
CA TYR A 205 -18.20 6.58 -21.42
C TYR A 205 -16.88 7.32 -21.56
N VAL A 206 -15.81 6.58 -21.83
CA VAL A 206 -14.48 7.16 -22.09
C VAL A 206 -14.03 6.80 -23.50
N ALA A 207 -13.87 7.82 -24.34
CA ALA A 207 -13.49 7.65 -25.73
C ALA A 207 -11.98 7.38 -25.91
N ASN A 208 -11.64 6.79 -27.05
CA ASN A 208 -10.25 6.70 -27.56
C ASN A 208 -9.24 6.03 -26.61
N VAL A 209 -9.67 5.00 -25.88
CA VAL A 209 -8.75 4.19 -25.08
C VAL A 209 -7.88 3.35 -26.02
N ARG A 210 -6.56 3.53 -25.91
CA ARG A 210 -5.61 2.78 -26.74
C ARG A 210 -5.71 1.29 -26.42
N HIS A 211 -5.85 0.48 -27.46
CA HIS A 211 -5.84 -0.97 -27.39
C HIS A 211 -4.81 -1.54 -28.37
N ASN A 212 -3.97 -2.45 -27.89
CA ASN A 212 -2.95 -3.08 -28.73
C ASN A 212 -2.83 -4.56 -28.37
N VAL A 213 -3.47 -5.42 -29.17
CA VAL A 213 -3.66 -6.85 -28.94
C VAL A 213 -4.47 -7.15 -27.67
N GLY A 214 -4.27 -6.45 -26.58
CA GLY A 214 -5.04 -6.43 -25.34
C GLY A 214 -5.47 -7.79 -24.82
N ASN A 215 -6.30 -7.79 -23.79
CA ASN A 215 -6.75 -9.05 -23.20
C ASN A 215 -8.13 -8.92 -22.53
N TYR A 216 -8.76 -10.05 -22.32
CA TYR A 216 -9.99 -10.19 -21.53
C TYR A 216 -9.98 -11.56 -20.83
N PRO A 217 -10.67 -11.73 -19.68
CA PRO A 217 -10.82 -13.02 -19.03
C PRO A 217 -11.85 -13.91 -19.79
N ASP A 218 -11.55 -15.21 -19.94
CA ASP A 218 -12.50 -16.19 -20.47
C ASP A 218 -13.72 -16.34 -19.57
N ASP A 219 -13.47 -16.28 -18.28
CA ASP A 219 -14.45 -16.47 -17.21
C ASP A 219 -14.03 -15.62 -16.01
N LEU A 220 -14.99 -15.19 -15.23
CA LEU A 220 -14.77 -14.38 -14.04
C LEU A 220 -14.93 -15.24 -12.76
N PRO A 221 -13.89 -15.30 -11.91
CA PRO A 221 -14.04 -15.97 -10.64
C PRO A 221 -15.10 -15.28 -9.78
N LYS A 222 -15.77 -16.06 -8.93
CA LYS A 222 -16.75 -15.52 -7.98
C LYS A 222 -16.13 -14.39 -7.14
N GLY A 223 -16.83 -13.29 -7.01
CA GLY A 223 -16.37 -12.09 -6.29
C GLY A 223 -15.56 -11.12 -7.16
N THR A 224 -15.45 -11.37 -8.48
CA THR A 224 -14.92 -10.37 -9.40
C THR A 224 -15.93 -9.26 -9.62
N GLU A 225 -15.48 -8.01 -9.54
CA GLU A 225 -16.24 -6.81 -9.86
C GLU A 225 -15.87 -6.35 -11.25
N VAL A 226 -16.83 -6.27 -12.19
CA VAL A 226 -16.61 -5.64 -13.49
C VAL A 226 -16.76 -4.14 -13.30
N LEU A 227 -15.76 -3.39 -13.71
CA LEU A 227 -15.69 -1.93 -13.54
C LEU A 227 -15.89 -1.18 -14.86
N GLY A 228 -15.66 -1.86 -15.99
CA GLY A 228 -15.86 -1.30 -17.31
C GLY A 228 -15.71 -2.34 -18.40
N ARG A 229 -16.31 -2.06 -19.56
CA ARG A 229 -16.44 -2.99 -20.71
C ARG A 229 -15.91 -2.37 -21.99
N PHE A 230 -15.48 -3.25 -22.89
CA PHE A 230 -15.07 -2.85 -24.22
C PHE A 230 -16.24 -2.31 -25.05
N ASP A 231 -16.05 -1.18 -25.71
CA ASP A 231 -16.92 -0.69 -26.78
C ASP A 231 -16.22 -0.86 -28.12
N PHE A 232 -16.19 -2.10 -28.62
CA PHE A 232 -15.78 -2.41 -29.98
C PHE A 232 -16.93 -2.17 -30.96
N PRO A 233 -16.64 -2.04 -32.27
CA PRO A 233 -17.69 -1.95 -33.28
C PRO A 233 -18.74 -3.05 -33.14
N LYS A 234 -20.01 -2.71 -33.37
CA LYS A 234 -21.14 -3.66 -33.31
C LYS A 234 -20.85 -4.91 -34.12
N GLY A 235 -21.10 -6.08 -33.51
CA GLY A 235 -20.83 -7.38 -34.12
C GLY A 235 -19.44 -7.94 -33.85
N ALA A 236 -18.53 -7.16 -33.25
CA ALA A 236 -17.27 -7.70 -32.78
C ALA A 236 -17.50 -8.65 -31.58
N LYS A 237 -16.87 -9.82 -31.61
CA LYS A 237 -16.98 -10.86 -30.57
C LYS A 237 -16.67 -10.32 -29.15
N PHE A 238 -15.88 -9.25 -29.06
CA PHE A 238 -15.35 -8.71 -27.79
C PHE A 238 -16.16 -7.51 -27.28
N HIS A 239 -17.18 -7.05 -28.02
CA HIS A 239 -18.05 -5.97 -27.61
C HIS A 239 -18.74 -6.34 -26.29
N HIS A 240 -18.72 -5.44 -25.30
CA HIS A 240 -19.26 -5.60 -23.94
C HIS A 240 -18.59 -6.65 -23.05
N LEU A 241 -17.47 -7.27 -23.47
CA LEU A 241 -16.69 -8.10 -22.55
C LEU A 241 -15.98 -7.21 -21.49
N PRO A 242 -15.66 -7.77 -20.32
CA PRO A 242 -14.94 -7.04 -19.27
C PRO A 242 -13.59 -6.52 -19.77
N MET A 243 -13.40 -5.20 -19.69
CA MET A 243 -12.13 -4.53 -19.99
C MET A 243 -11.38 -4.20 -18.71
N ILE A 244 -12.09 -3.67 -17.69
CA ILE A 244 -11.55 -3.36 -16.39
C ILE A 244 -12.34 -4.16 -15.35
N TYR A 245 -11.62 -4.87 -14.50
CA TYR A 245 -12.23 -5.69 -13.46
C TYR A 245 -11.32 -5.75 -12.24
N ALA A 246 -11.94 -5.91 -11.07
CA ALA A 246 -11.24 -6.03 -9.80
C ALA A 246 -11.52 -7.37 -9.14
N TYR A 247 -10.52 -7.88 -8.43
CA TYR A 247 -10.61 -9.13 -7.69
C TYR A 247 -9.81 -9.08 -6.40
N LYS A 248 -10.34 -9.70 -5.37
CA LYS A 248 -9.66 -9.86 -4.09
C LYS A 248 -9.89 -11.27 -3.56
N THR A 249 -8.81 -12.01 -3.33
CA THR A 249 -8.90 -13.42 -2.92
C THR A 249 -9.41 -13.57 -1.48
N SER A 250 -8.99 -12.67 -0.58
CA SER A 250 -9.36 -12.69 0.84
C SER A 250 -9.11 -11.34 1.50
N ASN A 251 -9.54 -11.17 2.75
CA ASN A 251 -9.23 -9.97 3.52
C ASN A 251 -7.73 -9.79 3.81
N LYS A 252 -6.94 -10.85 3.74
CA LYS A 252 -5.49 -10.80 3.94
C LYS A 252 -4.74 -10.30 2.71
N THR A 253 -5.23 -10.59 1.49
CA THR A 253 -4.61 -10.17 0.24
C THR A 253 -4.89 -8.71 -0.05
N GLY A 254 -4.11 -8.09 -0.94
CA GLY A 254 -4.48 -6.84 -1.56
C GLY A 254 -5.64 -7.01 -2.56
N ARG A 255 -6.11 -5.90 -3.14
CA ARG A 255 -7.00 -5.90 -4.29
C ARG A 255 -6.18 -5.81 -5.57
N MET A 256 -6.50 -6.63 -6.55
CA MET A 256 -6.01 -6.42 -7.90
C MET A 256 -7.06 -5.71 -8.74
N VAL A 257 -6.61 -4.79 -9.61
CA VAL A 257 -7.41 -4.14 -10.64
C VAL A 257 -6.70 -4.35 -11.97
N LEU A 258 -7.36 -5.03 -12.89
CA LEU A 258 -6.77 -5.43 -14.16
C LEU A 258 -7.50 -4.74 -15.30
N CYS A 259 -6.74 -4.26 -16.29
CA CYS A 259 -7.25 -3.63 -17.51
C CYS A 259 -6.69 -4.32 -18.74
N GLY A 260 -7.56 -4.67 -19.67
CA GLY A 260 -7.19 -5.29 -20.94
C GLY A 260 -6.57 -4.35 -21.97
N SER A 261 -6.53 -3.05 -21.70
CA SER A 261 -6.09 -1.98 -22.61
C SER A 261 -5.12 -1.04 -21.93
N HIS A 262 -4.89 0.16 -22.51
CA HIS A 262 -3.87 1.11 -22.10
C HIS A 262 -4.46 2.48 -21.69
N PRO A 263 -5.14 2.60 -20.55
CA PRO A 263 -5.58 3.90 -20.03
C PRO A 263 -4.44 4.71 -19.42
N GLU A 264 -3.28 4.10 -19.21
CA GLU A 264 -2.11 4.70 -18.56
C GLU A 264 -1.30 5.65 -19.45
N GLU A 265 -1.55 5.64 -20.76
CA GLU A 265 -0.70 6.34 -21.73
C GLU A 265 -0.86 7.87 -21.74
N PRO A 266 -2.07 8.48 -21.67
CA PRO A 266 -2.25 9.91 -21.84
C PRO A 266 -1.84 10.71 -20.61
N VAL A 267 -1.41 11.96 -20.88
CA VAL A 267 -1.00 12.90 -19.82
C VAL A 267 -2.17 13.66 -19.20
N ASP A 268 -3.34 13.66 -19.86
CA ASP A 268 -4.54 14.37 -19.45
C ASP A 268 -5.81 13.67 -19.89
N GLY A 269 -6.97 14.21 -19.49
CA GLY A 269 -8.30 13.74 -19.87
C GLY A 269 -8.75 12.46 -19.16
N GLU A 270 -9.96 12.02 -19.50
CA GLU A 270 -10.68 10.94 -18.81
C GLU A 270 -9.94 9.61 -18.78
N ARG A 271 -9.11 9.31 -19.77
CA ARG A 271 -8.28 8.09 -19.77
C ARG A 271 -7.26 8.09 -18.64
N ARG A 272 -6.65 9.26 -18.34
CA ARG A 272 -5.79 9.41 -17.16
C ARG A 272 -6.58 9.23 -15.87
N ASP A 273 -7.81 9.77 -15.84
CA ASP A 273 -8.70 9.66 -14.69
C ASP A 273 -9.11 8.21 -14.44
N VAL A 274 -9.34 7.42 -15.49
CA VAL A 274 -9.57 5.95 -15.39
C VAL A 274 -8.38 5.28 -14.71
N CYS A 275 -7.16 5.55 -15.16
CA CYS A 275 -5.96 4.97 -14.58
C CYS A 275 -5.79 5.39 -13.10
N ALA A 276 -6.05 6.66 -12.79
CA ALA A 276 -6.02 7.19 -11.42
C ALA A 276 -7.08 6.51 -10.53
N ALA A 277 -8.31 6.35 -11.02
CA ALA A 277 -9.37 5.63 -10.29
C ALA A 277 -9.00 4.17 -10.00
N MET A 278 -8.39 3.48 -10.97
CA MET A 278 -7.91 2.10 -10.78
C MET A 278 -6.88 2.01 -9.64
N ILE A 279 -5.92 2.94 -9.58
CA ILE A 279 -4.89 2.99 -8.54
C ILE A 279 -5.52 3.26 -7.17
N GLN A 280 -6.42 4.25 -7.08
CA GLN A 280 -7.13 4.59 -5.84
C GLN A 280 -7.96 3.41 -5.34
N TYR A 281 -8.74 2.79 -6.25
CA TYR A 281 -9.57 1.64 -5.89
C TYR A 281 -8.74 0.44 -5.44
N ALA A 282 -7.62 0.16 -6.09
CA ALA A 282 -6.68 -0.87 -5.64
C ALA A 282 -6.13 -0.53 -4.24
N GLY A 283 -5.68 0.70 -4.04
CA GLY A 283 -5.09 1.16 -2.77
C GLY A 283 -6.05 1.14 -1.57
N GLU A 284 -7.36 1.27 -1.78
CA GLU A 284 -8.37 1.09 -0.72
C GLU A 284 -8.59 -0.40 -0.38
N GLY A 285 -8.15 -1.31 -1.23
CA GLY A 285 -8.32 -2.74 -1.08
C GLY A 285 -7.13 -3.48 -0.47
N VAL A 286 -6.20 -2.80 0.17
CA VAL A 286 -5.04 -3.43 0.83
C VAL A 286 -5.43 -4.47 1.87
N GLY A 287 -4.48 -5.34 2.25
CA GLY A 287 -4.67 -6.34 3.29
C GLY A 287 -4.78 -5.74 4.69
N MET A 288 -5.17 -6.57 5.64
CA MET A 288 -5.35 -6.16 7.04
C MET A 288 -4.03 -6.10 7.80
N THR A 289 -3.98 -5.22 8.79
CA THR A 289 -2.86 -5.10 9.74
C THR A 289 -2.63 -6.44 10.44
N GLN A 290 -1.37 -6.81 10.57
CA GLN A 290 -0.96 -8.06 11.22
C GLN A 290 -0.34 -7.79 12.58
N LEU A 291 -0.74 -8.60 13.58
CA LEU A 291 -0.19 -8.57 14.92
C LEU A 291 1.03 -9.49 14.99
N LYS A 292 2.14 -9.00 15.56
CA LYS A 292 3.34 -9.80 15.86
C LYS A 292 3.12 -10.76 17.05
N GLY A 293 2.13 -10.50 17.88
CA GLY A 293 1.75 -11.28 19.05
C GLY A 293 1.53 -10.42 20.28
N PHE A 294 1.31 -11.10 21.42
CA PHE A 294 1.16 -10.44 22.71
C PHE A 294 2.52 -10.21 23.38
N LEU A 295 2.64 -9.08 24.09
CA LEU A 295 3.71 -8.83 25.05
C LEU A 295 3.25 -9.38 26.41
N GLU A 296 4.13 -10.09 27.10
CA GLU A 296 3.89 -10.65 28.42
C GLU A 296 4.56 -9.79 29.50
N ASN A 297 3.93 -9.66 30.66
CA ASN A 297 4.43 -8.85 31.77
C ASN A 297 5.88 -9.18 32.14
N GLY A 298 6.77 -8.18 32.08
CA GLY A 298 8.18 -8.28 32.47
C GLY A 298 9.02 -9.16 31.54
N LYS A 299 8.50 -9.57 30.37
CA LYS A 299 9.27 -10.34 29.38
C LYS A 299 9.69 -9.47 28.21
N THR A 300 10.97 -9.37 28.02
CA THR A 300 11.55 -8.72 26.84
C THR A 300 11.34 -9.59 25.60
N ARG A 301 10.83 -9.01 24.54
CA ARG A 301 10.68 -9.65 23.23
C ARG A 301 11.74 -9.13 22.27
N GLU A 302 12.60 -10.05 21.83
CA GLU A 302 13.71 -9.76 20.92
C GLU A 302 13.29 -9.90 19.46
N MET A 303 13.35 -8.80 18.72
CA MET A 303 13.01 -8.71 17.30
C MET A 303 14.29 -8.69 16.46
N VAL A 304 14.99 -9.81 16.42
CA VAL A 304 16.37 -9.93 15.88
C VAL A 304 16.50 -10.87 14.70
N LYS A 305 15.44 -11.61 14.38
CA LYS A 305 15.47 -12.61 13.29
C LYS A 305 15.59 -11.94 11.93
N THR A 306 16.41 -12.51 11.08
CA THR A 306 16.53 -12.08 9.67
C THR A 306 15.48 -12.76 8.81
N THR A 307 15.26 -12.25 7.59
CA THR A 307 14.39 -12.88 6.59
C THR A 307 14.75 -14.34 6.34
N GLN A 308 16.03 -14.70 6.33
CA GLN A 308 16.50 -16.06 6.09
C GLN A 308 16.06 -17.06 7.17
N GLN A 309 15.78 -16.59 8.37
CA GLN A 309 15.32 -17.44 9.49
C GLN A 309 13.82 -17.73 9.44
N HIS A 310 13.09 -17.13 8.49
CA HIS A 310 11.67 -17.33 8.24
C HIS A 310 10.76 -17.28 9.48
N ASP A 311 11.05 -16.33 10.38
CA ASP A 311 10.25 -16.13 11.60
C ASP A 311 9.65 -14.71 11.64
N PRO A 312 8.53 -14.45 10.92
CA PRO A 312 7.93 -13.12 10.81
C PRO A 312 7.52 -12.52 12.17
N ALA A 313 7.27 -13.34 13.18
CA ALA A 313 6.87 -12.88 14.51
C ALA A 313 8.03 -12.25 15.30
N TYR A 314 9.27 -12.54 14.95
CA TYR A 314 10.48 -12.06 15.63
C TYR A 314 11.47 -11.36 14.68
N THR A 315 11.03 -11.03 13.46
CA THR A 315 11.87 -10.42 12.43
C THR A 315 12.13 -8.94 12.73
N ARG A 316 13.31 -8.48 12.35
CA ARG A 316 13.76 -7.08 12.40
C ARG A 316 12.77 -6.16 11.67
N ILE A 317 12.76 -4.88 12.04
CA ILE A 317 11.88 -3.87 11.43
C ILE A 317 12.60 -3.14 10.28
N GLY A 318 11.92 -3.01 9.14
CA GLY A 318 12.42 -2.28 7.98
C GLY A 318 12.08 -0.79 8.00
N ASP A 319 12.52 -0.08 6.97
CA ASP A 319 12.30 1.35 6.75
C ASP A 319 10.81 1.71 6.77
N LEU A 320 10.44 2.70 7.57
CA LEU A 320 9.06 3.17 7.77
C LEU A 320 8.03 2.08 8.14
N GLN A 321 8.47 0.84 8.35
CA GLN A 321 7.62 -0.27 8.73
C GLN A 321 7.05 -0.07 10.14
N CYS A 322 5.83 -0.58 10.36
CA CYS A 322 5.22 -0.72 11.68
C CYS A 322 5.16 -2.18 12.09
N HIS A 323 5.59 -2.48 13.31
CA HIS A 323 5.33 -3.75 13.98
C HIS A 323 4.31 -3.54 15.08
N HIS A 324 3.23 -4.31 15.05
CA HIS A 324 2.12 -4.19 15.98
C HIS A 324 2.12 -5.35 16.95
N PHE A 325 2.00 -5.03 18.22
CA PHE A 325 1.84 -5.97 19.34
C PHE A 325 0.55 -5.66 20.09
N ALA A 326 0.13 -6.56 20.94
CA ALA A 326 -0.91 -6.32 21.92
C ALA A 326 -0.42 -6.65 23.32
N VAL A 327 -1.01 -6.02 24.32
CA VAL A 327 -0.81 -6.34 25.73
C VAL A 327 -2.17 -6.37 26.40
N ARG A 328 -2.39 -7.31 27.31
CA ARG A 328 -3.58 -7.35 28.14
C ARG A 328 -3.24 -6.77 29.51
N VAL A 329 -3.72 -5.55 29.75
CA VAL A 329 -3.53 -4.84 31.03
C VAL A 329 -4.61 -5.33 32.01
N PRO A 330 -4.26 -5.95 33.15
CA PRO A 330 -5.23 -6.38 34.15
C PRO A 330 -5.79 -5.20 34.98
N GLU A 331 -6.91 -5.42 35.69
CA GLU A 331 -7.59 -4.39 36.47
C GLU A 331 -6.73 -3.79 37.60
N ASN A 332 -5.86 -4.58 38.19
CA ASN A 332 -5.00 -4.19 39.31
C ASN A 332 -3.59 -3.73 38.88
N ALA A 333 -3.30 -3.69 37.57
CA ALA A 333 -1.98 -3.25 37.09
C ALA A 333 -1.64 -1.83 37.53
N ARG A 334 -0.43 -1.67 38.07
CA ARG A 334 0.16 -0.38 38.49
C ARG A 334 1.58 -0.26 37.94
N ASP A 335 2.07 0.98 37.90
CA ASP A 335 3.45 1.27 37.46
C ASP A 335 3.78 0.60 36.11
N ILE A 336 2.88 0.80 35.17
CA ILE A 336 2.96 0.16 33.84
C ILE A 336 4.04 0.86 33.03
N SER A 337 4.97 0.12 32.46
CA SER A 337 5.98 0.66 31.58
C SER A 337 6.05 -0.09 30.24
N PHE A 338 6.37 0.66 29.18
CA PHE A 338 6.73 0.13 27.88
C PHE A 338 8.12 0.62 27.52
N LYS A 339 9.04 -0.30 27.21
CA LYS A 339 10.43 0.01 26.89
C LYS A 339 10.79 -0.54 25.53
N LEU A 340 11.40 0.29 24.71
CA LEU A 340 11.88 -0.03 23.38
C LEU A 340 13.35 0.33 23.28
N SER A 341 14.18 -0.56 22.77
CA SER A 341 15.59 -0.28 22.53
C SER A 341 16.13 -1.02 21.30
N SER A 342 17.11 -0.43 20.63
CA SER A 342 17.87 -1.09 19.57
C SER A 342 19.36 -1.02 19.87
N THR A 343 20.10 -2.03 19.41
CA THR A 343 21.56 -2.06 19.43
C THR A 343 22.19 -1.19 18.32
N VAL A 344 21.36 -0.67 17.40
CA VAL A 344 21.77 0.26 16.34
C VAL A 344 21.49 1.68 16.84
N ASP A 345 22.41 2.26 17.57
CA ASP A 345 22.24 3.55 18.28
C ASP A 345 21.89 4.73 17.38
N ILE A 346 22.27 4.68 16.10
CA ILE A 346 21.95 5.71 15.10
C ILE A 346 20.56 5.55 14.48
N SER A 347 19.83 4.48 14.78
CA SER A 347 18.46 4.28 14.30
C SER A 347 17.46 5.16 15.05
N ASN A 348 16.35 5.47 14.39
CA ASN A 348 15.24 6.22 14.98
C ASN A 348 13.99 5.32 15.03
N LEU A 349 13.57 4.99 16.23
CA LEU A 349 12.37 4.19 16.47
C LEU A 349 11.35 5.01 17.25
N LYS A 350 10.09 4.87 16.90
CA LYS A 350 8.95 5.48 17.58
C LYS A 350 8.12 4.40 18.25
N LEU A 351 7.60 4.70 19.42
CA LEU A 351 6.69 3.83 20.17
C LEU A 351 5.34 4.54 20.33
N THR A 352 4.25 3.87 19.96
CA THR A 352 2.88 4.38 20.14
C THR A 352 2.00 3.31 20.78
N ILE A 353 1.02 3.73 21.59
CA ILE A 353 0.03 2.82 22.17
C ILE A 353 -1.39 3.38 21.99
N CYS A 354 -2.37 2.47 21.84
CA CYS A 354 -3.78 2.79 21.72
C CYS A 354 -4.63 1.68 22.33
N ASN A 355 -5.72 2.05 23.00
CA ASN A 355 -6.62 1.08 23.64
C ASN A 355 -7.79 0.62 22.75
N ASP A 356 -7.96 1.22 21.59
CA ASP A 356 -9.11 0.95 20.72
C ASP A 356 -8.74 0.18 19.45
N THR A 357 -7.60 0.51 18.84
CA THR A 357 -7.17 -0.05 17.57
C THR A 357 -5.64 -0.06 17.47
N TYR A 358 -5.11 -0.61 16.37
CA TYR A 358 -3.67 -0.55 16.10
C TYR A 358 -3.17 0.90 16.18
N ALA A 359 -2.13 1.12 16.97
CA ALA A 359 -1.64 2.43 17.35
C ALA A 359 -0.85 3.14 16.24
N TYR A 360 -1.47 3.35 15.08
CA TYR A 360 -0.92 4.23 14.06
C TYR A 360 -0.87 5.69 14.58
N GLU A 361 0.07 6.49 14.07
CA GLU A 361 0.36 7.84 14.58
C GLU A 361 -0.86 8.76 14.70
N ASP A 362 -1.80 8.65 13.77
CA ASP A 362 -3.02 9.48 13.69
C ASP A 362 -4.13 9.04 14.65
N VAL A 363 -3.99 7.89 15.30
CA VAL A 363 -5.00 7.33 16.23
C VAL A 363 -4.40 6.88 17.56
N ALA A 364 -3.11 7.11 17.78
CA ALA A 364 -2.43 6.76 19.03
C ALA A 364 -2.95 7.58 20.21
N ASP A 365 -3.20 6.92 21.35
CA ASP A 365 -3.53 7.62 22.61
C ASP A 365 -2.27 8.23 23.24
N TYR A 366 -1.12 7.54 23.13
CA TYR A 366 0.18 8.00 23.63
C TYR A 366 1.30 7.70 22.65
N THR A 367 2.27 8.60 22.60
CA THR A 367 3.44 8.53 21.70
C THR A 367 4.72 8.86 22.44
N ALA A 368 5.76 8.04 22.26
CA ALA A 368 7.14 8.36 22.57
C ALA A 368 7.96 8.39 21.28
N ASP A 369 8.50 9.55 20.93
CA ASP A 369 9.18 9.82 19.66
C ASP A 369 10.47 10.65 19.85
N ALA A 370 11.10 10.52 21.00
CA ALA A 370 12.44 11.07 21.19
C ALA A 370 13.37 10.55 20.10
N LYS A 371 14.24 11.42 19.59
CA LYS A 371 15.22 11.03 18.58
C LYS A 371 16.12 9.92 19.11
N GLY A 372 16.26 8.84 18.36
CA GLY A 372 17.17 7.74 18.66
C GLY A 372 16.48 6.39 18.79
N ALA A 373 17.26 5.43 19.24
CA ALA A 373 16.90 4.01 19.27
C ALA A 373 16.16 3.56 20.54
N ARG A 374 15.97 4.45 21.51
CA ARG A 374 15.40 4.12 22.83
C ARG A 374 14.17 4.96 23.09
N GLN A 375 13.07 4.30 23.46
CA GLN A 375 11.81 4.95 23.87
C GLN A 375 11.32 4.31 25.15
N GLU A 376 10.71 5.11 26.02
CA GLU A 376 10.07 4.63 27.24
C GLU A 376 8.78 5.42 27.50
N MET A 377 7.77 4.71 27.97
CA MET A 377 6.52 5.28 28.48
C MET A 377 6.23 4.67 29.84
N CYS A 378 5.84 5.51 30.82
CA CYS A 378 5.49 5.08 32.17
C CYS A 378 4.12 5.64 32.56
N PHE A 379 3.28 4.80 33.17
CA PHE A 379 1.94 5.14 33.61
C PHE A 379 1.70 4.59 35.02
N SER A 380 1.12 5.38 35.90
CA SER A 380 0.70 4.89 37.22
C SER A 380 -0.40 3.84 37.09
N SER A 381 -1.27 3.97 36.10
CA SER A 381 -2.30 3.01 35.71
C SER A 381 -2.77 3.24 34.28
N LEU A 382 -3.31 2.21 33.63
CA LEU A 382 -4.04 2.28 32.36
C LEU A 382 -5.39 1.61 32.53
N THR A 383 -6.36 1.95 31.68
CA THR A 383 -7.64 1.26 31.63
C THR A 383 -7.44 -0.22 31.35
N PRO A 384 -8.04 -1.15 32.15
CA PRO A 384 -7.90 -2.58 31.91
C PRO A 384 -8.43 -3.00 30.53
N GLY A 385 -7.82 -4.04 29.96
CA GLY A 385 -8.19 -4.56 28.64
C GLY A 385 -7.03 -4.66 27.67
N ILE A 386 -7.32 -4.80 26.38
CA ILE A 386 -6.30 -4.91 25.32
C ILE A 386 -5.81 -3.54 24.90
N TRP A 387 -4.52 -3.34 24.99
CA TRP A 387 -3.80 -2.22 24.41
C TRP A 387 -2.96 -2.67 23.23
N TYR A 388 -2.99 -1.91 22.15
CA TYR A 388 -2.13 -2.12 21.00
C TYR A 388 -0.88 -1.29 21.15
N VAL A 389 0.25 -1.91 20.89
CA VAL A 389 1.59 -1.32 20.99
C VAL A 389 2.23 -1.37 19.61
N THR A 390 2.64 -0.23 19.06
CA THR A 390 3.24 -0.17 17.74
C THR A 390 4.65 0.40 17.83
N VAL A 391 5.59 -0.33 17.27
CA VAL A 391 6.94 0.16 16.99
C VAL A 391 7.00 0.55 15.52
N LYS A 392 7.44 1.78 15.24
CA LYS A 392 7.67 2.29 13.88
C LYS A 392 9.13 2.66 13.69
N CYS A 393 9.74 2.16 12.62
CA CYS A 393 11.01 2.66 12.14
C CYS A 393 10.80 4.00 11.43
N MET A 394 11.56 5.03 11.82
CA MET A 394 11.46 6.37 11.24
C MET A 394 12.51 6.62 10.16
N ASP A 395 13.46 5.72 10.01
CA ASP A 395 14.54 5.83 9.04
C ASP A 395 14.06 5.45 7.63
N LYS A 396 14.70 6.06 6.63
CA LYS A 396 14.43 5.84 5.20
C LYS A 396 15.70 5.38 4.50
N PRO A 397 15.61 4.48 3.51
CA PRO A 397 16.75 4.15 2.69
C PRO A 397 17.19 5.37 1.86
N VAL A 398 18.44 5.36 1.47
CA VAL A 398 18.92 6.31 0.45
C VAL A 398 18.45 5.81 -0.91
N VAL A 399 17.71 6.66 -1.63
CA VAL A 399 17.23 6.36 -2.98
C VAL A 399 17.98 7.23 -3.96
N ARG A 400 18.69 6.61 -4.90
CA ARG A 400 19.38 7.28 -5.99
C ARG A 400 18.65 7.03 -7.31
N SER A 401 18.05 8.08 -7.86
CA SER A 401 17.41 8.01 -9.17
C SER A 401 18.43 8.04 -10.29
N THR A 402 18.24 7.18 -11.27
CA THR A 402 19.04 7.12 -12.50
C THR A 402 18.14 7.22 -13.73
N GLY A 403 18.71 7.25 -14.93
CA GLY A 403 17.94 7.16 -16.18
C GLY A 403 17.16 5.84 -16.32
N TYR A 404 17.51 4.83 -15.54
CA TYR A 404 16.93 3.49 -15.58
C TYR A 404 15.96 3.20 -14.42
N GLY A 405 15.83 4.10 -13.46
CA GLY A 405 14.97 3.96 -12.30
C GLY A 405 15.65 4.28 -10.98
N ASP A 406 15.01 3.92 -9.89
CA ASP A 406 15.45 4.21 -8.54
C ASP A 406 16.20 3.02 -7.93
N PHE A 407 17.36 3.30 -7.34
CA PHE A 407 18.20 2.31 -6.65
C PHE A 407 18.22 2.59 -5.16
N TYR A 408 17.99 1.57 -4.37
CA TYR A 408 17.98 1.63 -2.93
C TYR A 408 19.35 1.28 -2.36
N GLU A 409 19.87 2.12 -1.49
CA GLU A 409 21.14 1.94 -0.81
C GLU A 409 20.90 1.86 0.70
N SER A 410 21.37 0.80 1.32
CA SER A 410 21.35 0.63 2.78
C SER A 410 22.59 1.26 3.40
N SER A 411 22.60 2.57 3.63
CA SER A 411 23.72 3.26 4.27
C SER A 411 23.22 4.48 5.04
N PRO A 412 23.72 4.72 6.24
CA PRO A 412 24.71 3.97 7.03
C PRO A 412 24.13 2.76 7.78
N ILE A 413 22.82 2.55 7.74
CA ILE A 413 22.12 1.48 8.43
C ILE A 413 21.61 0.48 7.39
N ASP A 414 21.69 -0.82 7.66
CA ASP A 414 21.17 -1.87 6.79
C ASP A 414 19.64 -1.99 6.91
N LEU A 415 18.93 -0.96 6.44
CA LEU A 415 17.46 -0.85 6.54
C LEU A 415 16.73 -1.92 5.75
N LEU A 416 17.27 -2.36 4.62
CA LEU A 416 16.61 -3.36 3.77
C LEU A 416 16.56 -4.73 4.44
N ASN A 417 17.56 -5.06 5.28
CA ASN A 417 17.58 -6.26 6.11
C ASN A 417 16.95 -6.04 7.49
N GLY A 418 16.60 -4.80 7.79
CA GLY A 418 15.90 -4.38 8.99
C GLY A 418 16.80 -4.12 10.21
N ILE A 419 16.27 -3.31 11.12
CA ILE A 419 16.90 -2.92 12.38
C ILE A 419 16.47 -3.92 13.46
N PRO A 420 17.40 -4.57 14.19
CA PRO A 420 17.08 -5.35 15.37
C PRO A 420 16.65 -4.44 16.50
N TYR A 421 15.69 -4.86 17.31
CA TYR A 421 15.23 -4.16 18.50
C TYR A 421 14.64 -5.11 19.53
N SER A 422 14.52 -4.64 20.77
CA SER A 422 13.78 -5.30 21.84
C SER A 422 12.62 -4.43 22.30
N ILE A 423 11.53 -5.06 22.70
CA ILE A 423 10.34 -4.42 23.28
C ILE A 423 9.90 -5.17 24.54
N GLU A 424 9.54 -4.43 25.58
CA GLU A 424 9.05 -4.96 26.85
C GLU A 424 7.85 -4.15 27.32
N ALA A 425 6.87 -4.85 27.89
CA ALA A 425 5.80 -4.26 28.68
C ALA A 425 5.86 -4.86 30.10
N SER A 426 5.84 -4.03 31.14
CA SER A 426 5.88 -4.49 32.52
C SER A 426 4.92 -3.71 33.42
N TRP A 427 4.44 -4.36 34.48
CA TRP A 427 3.56 -3.77 35.50
C TRP A 427 3.66 -4.53 36.81
N ASN A 428 3.28 -3.86 37.91
CA ASN A 428 3.02 -4.47 39.21
C ASN A 428 1.54 -4.86 39.32
N ASN A 429 1.26 -5.95 40.06
CA ASN A 429 -0.12 -6.40 40.34
C ASN A 429 -0.62 -5.90 41.69
#